data_d02c32bdaf2ae5dafea2c9eee27f6e57
#
_entry.id   d02c32bdaf2ae5dafea2c9eee27f6e57
#
_cell.length_a   1.000
_cell.length_b   1.000
_cell.length_c   1.000
_cell.angle_alpha   90.00
_cell.angle_beta   90.00
_cell.angle_gamma   90.00
#
_symmetry.space_group_name_H-M   'P 1'
#
loop_
_entity.id
_entity.type
_entity.pdbx_description
1 polymer ?
#
loop_
_entity_poly.entity_id
_entity_poly.type
_entity_poly.pdbx_seq_one_letter_code
_entity_poly.pdbx_strand_id
1 'polypeptide(L)'
;MIAIRGPRGVGRTSFLLEFAKEFFDPQLHQALYISANNFYFQGRGLQELVHEFVDRGGQVLIIDQAFKLPNWKDQLVEIYHAYPYLRVVFSTTSVHGEGANANHELDRITRSYVLHGFSFREYINQQTGLELGTYTLPQILEGHETILKAILPKVRPQEHFQDYLHHGYYPFCWL
;
A
#
# COMPACT_ATOMS: atom_id res chain seq x y z
N MET A 1 -5.01 -9.33 -10.52
CA MET A 1 -4.81 -8.96 -9.09
C MET A 1 -3.86 -7.79 -8.94
N ILE A 2 -3.90 -7.08 -7.79
CA ILE A 2 -2.98 -5.98 -7.46
C ILE A 2 -2.34 -6.26 -6.10
N ALA A 3 -1.01 -6.17 -6.01
CA ALA A 3 -0.27 -6.28 -4.77
C ALA A 3 0.32 -4.92 -4.36
N ILE A 4 0.07 -4.50 -3.13
CA ILE A 4 0.73 -3.37 -2.49
C ILE A 4 1.84 -3.92 -1.60
N ARG A 5 3.07 -3.74 -2.04
CA ARG A 5 4.29 -4.22 -1.35
C ARG A 5 4.95 -3.08 -0.59
N GLY A 6 5.67 -3.40 0.45
CA GLY A 6 6.43 -2.40 1.20
C GLY A 6 6.84 -2.89 2.59
N PRO A 7 7.79 -2.23 3.24
CA PRO A 7 8.21 -2.59 4.59
C PRO A 7 7.11 -2.34 5.62
N ARG A 8 7.28 -2.93 6.80
CA ARG A 8 6.37 -2.68 7.93
C ARG A 8 6.45 -1.20 8.33
N GLY A 9 5.31 -0.60 8.64
CA GLY A 9 5.25 0.80 9.09
C GLY A 9 5.15 1.84 7.98
N VAL A 10 5.19 1.44 6.70
CA VAL A 10 5.15 2.37 5.55
C VAL A 10 3.74 2.91 5.23
N GLY A 11 2.70 2.44 5.92
CA GLY A 11 1.33 2.92 5.71
C GLY A 11 0.47 2.05 4.77
N ARG A 12 0.86 0.80 4.48
CA ARG A 12 0.07 -0.10 3.59
C ARG A 12 -1.38 -0.26 4.02
N THR A 13 -1.62 -0.49 5.31
CA THR A 13 -2.97 -0.62 5.88
C THR A 13 -3.79 0.66 5.66
N SER A 14 -3.20 1.83 5.94
CA SER A 14 -3.86 3.12 5.73
C SER A 14 -4.19 3.35 4.25
N PHE A 15 -3.26 3.01 3.36
CA PHE A 15 -3.47 3.08 1.92
C PHE A 15 -4.62 2.18 1.46
N LEU A 16 -4.67 0.93 1.93
CA LEU A 16 -5.76 0.01 1.59
C LEU A 16 -7.11 0.45 2.16
N LEU A 17 -7.14 1.02 3.35
CA LEU A 17 -8.37 1.54 3.95
C LEU A 17 -8.89 2.77 3.21
N GLU A 18 -8.01 3.67 2.78
CA GLU A 18 -8.38 4.82 1.96
C GLU A 18 -8.91 4.38 0.59
N PHE A 19 -8.23 3.45 -0.05
CA PHE A 19 -8.71 2.82 -1.29
C PHE A 19 -10.06 2.13 -1.10
N ALA A 20 -10.27 1.42 0.03
CA ALA A 20 -11.53 0.77 0.33
C ALA A 20 -12.72 1.75 0.41
N LYS A 21 -12.50 2.96 0.94
CA LYS A 21 -13.56 3.98 1.06
C LYS A 21 -14.12 4.40 -0.30
N GLU A 22 -13.31 4.39 -1.37
CA GLU A 22 -13.76 4.73 -2.71
C GLU A 22 -14.77 3.72 -3.27
N PHE A 23 -14.72 2.46 -2.81
CA PHE A 23 -15.59 1.36 -3.27
C PHE A 23 -16.63 0.97 -2.23
N PHE A 24 -16.62 1.59 -1.07
CA PHE A 24 -17.55 1.23 0.01
C PHE A 24 -18.87 1.95 -0.18
N ASP A 25 -19.86 1.21 -0.70
CA ASP A 25 -21.27 1.57 -0.64
C ASP A 25 -21.97 0.62 0.34
N PRO A 26 -22.46 1.13 1.49
CA PRO A 26 -23.15 0.30 2.50
C PRO A 26 -24.38 -0.44 1.98
N GLN A 27 -25.00 0.05 0.89
CA GLN A 27 -26.21 -0.53 0.31
C GLN A 27 -25.91 -1.62 -0.71
N LEU A 28 -24.75 -1.52 -1.39
CA LEU A 28 -24.44 -2.43 -2.52
C LEU A 28 -23.60 -3.65 -2.11
N HIS A 29 -22.94 -3.62 -0.93
CA HIS A 29 -22.09 -4.71 -0.42
C HIS A 29 -21.05 -5.25 -1.43
N GLN A 30 -20.60 -4.38 -2.36
CA GLN A 30 -19.75 -4.80 -3.48
C GLN A 30 -18.27 -4.90 -3.12
N ALA A 31 -17.84 -4.29 -2.02
CA ALA A 31 -16.46 -4.33 -1.55
C ALA A 31 -16.36 -4.95 -0.16
N LEU A 32 -15.33 -5.76 0.05
CA LEU A 32 -15.00 -6.38 1.34
C LEU A 32 -13.53 -6.10 1.68
N TYR A 33 -13.28 -5.45 2.81
CA TYR A 33 -11.96 -5.33 3.40
C TYR A 33 -11.79 -6.36 4.51
N ILE A 34 -10.71 -7.13 4.45
CA ILE A 34 -10.34 -8.09 5.47
C ILE A 34 -8.89 -7.88 5.91
N SER A 35 -8.62 -8.04 7.20
CA SER A 35 -7.26 -8.17 7.72
C SER A 35 -6.96 -9.64 7.97
N ALA A 36 -5.94 -10.17 7.30
CA ALA A 36 -5.49 -11.55 7.47
C ALA A 36 -4.95 -11.85 8.89
N ASN A 37 -4.70 -10.81 9.68
CA ASN A 37 -4.34 -10.93 11.10
C ASN A 37 -5.57 -11.12 12.02
N ASN A 38 -6.77 -11.20 11.49
CA ASN A 38 -7.98 -11.36 12.27
C ASN A 38 -8.12 -12.81 12.78
N PHE A 39 -8.61 -12.94 14.00
CA PHE A 39 -8.90 -14.21 14.68
C PHE A 39 -9.87 -15.12 13.88
N TYR A 40 -10.72 -14.52 13.04
CA TYR A 40 -11.63 -15.21 12.16
C TYR A 40 -10.97 -16.32 11.32
N PHE A 41 -9.72 -16.07 10.86
CA PHE A 41 -8.98 -17.01 10.01
C PHE A 41 -8.29 -18.16 10.77
N GLN A 42 -8.40 -18.23 12.10
CA GLN A 42 -7.86 -19.36 12.86
C GLN A 42 -8.65 -20.67 12.69
N GLY A 43 -9.88 -20.60 12.18
CA GLY A 43 -10.74 -21.76 11.98
C GLY A 43 -11.48 -21.83 10.63
N ARG A 44 -11.40 -20.78 9.81
CA ARG A 44 -12.06 -20.72 8.49
C ARG A 44 -11.07 -20.37 7.40
N GLY A 45 -11.22 -21.02 6.24
CA GLY A 45 -10.40 -20.72 5.07
C GLY A 45 -10.81 -19.41 4.38
N LEU A 46 -9.82 -18.74 3.77
CA LEU A 46 -10.08 -17.55 2.95
C LEU A 46 -11.09 -17.86 1.82
N GLN A 47 -11.04 -19.04 1.26
CA GLN A 47 -11.90 -19.45 0.15
C GLN A 47 -13.37 -19.53 0.52
N GLU A 48 -13.70 -20.04 1.71
CA GLU A 48 -15.09 -20.09 2.21
C GLU A 48 -15.67 -18.67 2.32
N LEU A 49 -14.89 -17.73 2.88
CA LEU A 49 -15.28 -16.34 2.98
C LEU A 49 -15.48 -15.69 1.60
N VAL A 50 -14.57 -15.96 0.67
CA VAL A 50 -14.64 -15.40 -0.69
C VAL A 50 -15.85 -15.94 -1.44
N HIS A 51 -16.15 -17.23 -1.28
CA HIS A 51 -17.34 -17.86 -1.88
C HIS A 51 -18.62 -17.17 -1.39
N GLU A 52 -18.80 -17.07 -0.08
CA GLU A 52 -19.96 -16.36 0.50
C GLU A 52 -20.05 -14.89 0.05
N PHE A 53 -18.91 -14.21 -0.10
CA PHE A 53 -18.87 -12.81 -0.53
C PHE A 53 -19.30 -12.67 -2.01
N VAL A 54 -18.80 -13.52 -2.89
CA VAL A 54 -19.14 -13.50 -4.32
C VAL A 54 -20.59 -13.88 -4.53
N ASP A 55 -21.11 -14.89 -3.82
CA ASP A 55 -22.52 -15.32 -3.90
C ASP A 55 -23.50 -14.20 -3.51
N ARG A 56 -23.06 -13.26 -2.67
CA ARG A 56 -23.81 -12.05 -2.29
C ARG A 56 -23.60 -10.87 -3.25
N GLY A 57 -22.93 -11.08 -4.38
CA GLY A 57 -22.67 -10.04 -5.38
C GLY A 57 -21.43 -9.22 -5.14
N GLY A 58 -20.49 -9.70 -4.31
CA GLY A 58 -19.20 -9.05 -4.05
C GLY A 58 -18.32 -8.94 -5.30
N GLN A 59 -17.67 -7.81 -5.49
CA GLN A 59 -16.87 -7.50 -6.68
C GLN A 59 -15.43 -7.12 -6.39
N VAL A 60 -15.16 -6.53 -5.21
CA VAL A 60 -13.84 -6.04 -4.82
C VAL A 60 -13.45 -6.62 -3.47
N LEU A 61 -12.39 -7.40 -3.43
CA LEU A 61 -11.83 -7.99 -2.22
C LEU A 61 -10.50 -7.30 -1.90
N ILE A 62 -10.38 -6.75 -0.70
CA ILE A 62 -9.18 -6.08 -0.21
C ILE A 62 -8.63 -6.86 0.97
N ILE A 63 -7.41 -7.40 0.85
CA ILE A 63 -6.78 -8.27 1.85
C ILE A 63 -5.56 -7.57 2.44
N ASP A 64 -5.65 -7.11 3.67
CA ASP A 64 -4.50 -6.58 4.37
C ASP A 64 -3.68 -7.69 5.05
N GLN A 65 -2.36 -7.59 4.94
CA GLN A 65 -1.38 -8.54 5.49
C GLN A 65 -1.58 -9.99 5.00
N ALA A 66 -1.83 -10.19 3.69
CA ALA A 66 -2.08 -11.51 3.10
C ALA A 66 -1.06 -12.58 3.50
N PHE A 67 0.21 -12.20 3.71
CA PHE A 67 1.31 -13.06 4.15
C PHE A 67 1.10 -13.73 5.53
N LYS A 68 0.09 -13.32 6.28
CA LYS A 68 -0.29 -13.94 7.57
C LYS A 68 -1.14 -15.20 7.39
N LEU A 69 -1.75 -15.38 6.24
CA LEU A 69 -2.52 -16.58 5.95
C LEU A 69 -1.58 -17.75 5.60
N PRO A 70 -1.89 -18.97 6.04
CA PRO A 70 -1.13 -20.15 5.59
C PRO A 70 -1.29 -20.32 4.08
N ASN A 71 -0.22 -20.70 3.38
CA ASN A 71 -0.23 -20.94 1.92
C ASN A 71 -0.94 -19.85 1.11
N TRP A 72 -0.83 -18.59 1.56
CA TRP A 72 -1.57 -17.45 1.02
C TRP A 72 -1.39 -17.25 -0.49
N LYS A 73 -0.22 -17.61 -1.04
CA LYS A 73 0.05 -17.47 -2.47
C LYS A 73 -0.83 -18.42 -3.28
N ASP A 74 -0.89 -19.68 -2.87
CA ASP A 74 -1.70 -20.70 -3.53
C ASP A 74 -3.19 -20.37 -3.40
N GLN A 75 -3.63 -19.95 -2.21
CA GLN A 75 -5.02 -19.54 -2.00
C GLN A 75 -5.43 -18.36 -2.90
N LEU A 76 -4.54 -17.37 -3.13
CA LEU A 76 -4.82 -16.25 -4.05
C LEU A 76 -4.87 -16.71 -5.51
N VAL A 77 -4.02 -17.66 -5.92
CA VAL A 77 -4.05 -18.25 -7.27
C VAL A 77 -5.37 -18.99 -7.47
N GLU A 78 -5.80 -19.81 -6.52
CA GLU A 78 -7.06 -20.53 -6.58
C GLU A 78 -8.28 -19.59 -6.68
N ILE A 79 -8.29 -18.50 -5.88
CA ILE A 79 -9.32 -17.46 -5.96
C ILE A 79 -9.32 -16.78 -7.33
N TYR A 80 -8.16 -16.51 -7.91
CA TYR A 80 -8.05 -15.91 -9.24
C TYR A 80 -8.69 -16.77 -10.33
N HIS A 81 -8.48 -18.08 -10.28
CA HIS A 81 -9.05 -19.02 -11.24
C HIS A 81 -10.54 -19.27 -11.00
N ALA A 82 -10.93 -19.39 -9.74
CA ALA A 82 -12.34 -19.66 -9.38
C ALA A 82 -13.25 -18.45 -9.66
N TYR A 83 -12.76 -17.23 -9.50
CA TYR A 83 -13.54 -16.01 -9.60
C TYR A 83 -12.90 -14.96 -10.54
N PRO A 84 -12.90 -15.14 -11.86
CA PRO A 84 -12.19 -14.28 -12.82
C PRO A 84 -12.65 -12.81 -12.82
N TYR A 85 -13.87 -12.54 -12.36
CA TYR A 85 -14.45 -11.19 -12.31
C TYR A 85 -14.16 -10.48 -10.97
N LEU A 86 -13.68 -11.21 -9.95
CA LEU A 86 -13.37 -10.64 -8.65
C LEU A 86 -12.07 -9.81 -8.74
N ARG A 87 -12.16 -8.52 -8.41
CA ARG A 87 -11.00 -7.65 -8.28
C ARG A 87 -10.36 -7.87 -6.92
N VAL A 88 -9.13 -8.34 -6.88
CA VAL A 88 -8.41 -8.58 -5.62
C VAL A 88 -7.25 -7.62 -5.49
N VAL A 89 -7.21 -6.89 -4.36
CA VAL A 89 -6.10 -6.04 -3.94
C VAL A 89 -5.59 -6.57 -2.61
N PHE A 90 -4.29 -6.77 -2.47
CA PHE A 90 -3.72 -7.29 -1.22
C PHE A 90 -2.41 -6.62 -0.83
N SER A 91 -2.11 -6.59 0.48
CA SER A 91 -0.83 -6.11 0.97
C SER A 91 0.10 -7.24 1.41
N THR A 92 1.40 -7.04 1.15
CA THR A 92 2.47 -7.94 1.61
C THR A 92 3.73 -7.17 2.00
N THR A 93 4.58 -7.80 2.84
CA THR A 93 5.83 -7.19 3.31
C THR A 93 7.00 -7.35 2.34
N SER A 94 6.94 -8.30 1.41
CA SER A 94 8.05 -8.56 0.51
C SER A 94 8.23 -7.42 -0.49
N VAL A 95 9.38 -6.75 -0.42
CA VAL A 95 9.79 -5.67 -1.33
C VAL A 95 10.57 -6.25 -2.51
N HIS A 96 11.30 -7.34 -2.29
CA HIS A 96 12.03 -8.06 -3.32
C HIS A 96 11.29 -9.36 -3.63
N GLY A 97 11.28 -9.76 -4.89
CA GLY A 97 10.86 -11.11 -5.26
C GLY A 97 11.59 -12.08 -4.34
N GLU A 98 10.84 -12.78 -3.47
CA GLU A 98 11.45 -13.71 -2.52
C GLU A 98 12.32 -14.66 -3.30
N GLY A 99 13.64 -14.60 -3.04
CA GLY A 99 14.61 -15.50 -3.64
C GLY A 99 14.13 -16.92 -3.45
N ALA A 100 14.36 -17.78 -4.39
CA ALA A 100 13.96 -19.17 -4.56
C ALA A 100 12.60 -19.46 -5.23
N ASN A 101 11.62 -18.57 -5.23
CA ASN A 101 10.32 -18.80 -5.88
C ASN A 101 9.88 -17.67 -6.83
N ALA A 102 10.81 -17.05 -7.55
CA ALA A 102 10.54 -16.02 -8.57
C ALA A 102 9.64 -16.50 -9.74
N ASN A 103 9.25 -17.77 -9.76
CA ASN A 103 8.39 -18.39 -10.76
C ASN A 103 7.00 -18.78 -10.24
N HIS A 104 6.59 -18.28 -9.05
CA HIS A 104 5.26 -18.59 -8.55
C HIS A 104 4.19 -17.97 -9.47
N GLU A 105 3.12 -18.71 -9.75
CA GLU A 105 2.05 -18.27 -10.64
C GLU A 105 1.45 -16.93 -10.21
N LEU A 106 1.32 -16.70 -8.90
CA LEU A 106 0.83 -15.43 -8.35
C LEU A 106 1.61 -14.22 -8.88
N ASP A 107 2.93 -14.33 -9.08
CA ASP A 107 3.76 -13.22 -9.57
C ASP A 107 3.44 -12.87 -11.04
N ARG A 108 2.95 -13.83 -11.82
CA ARG A 108 2.54 -13.63 -13.23
C ARG A 108 1.16 -12.97 -13.34
N ILE A 109 0.24 -13.31 -12.46
CA ILE A 109 -1.15 -12.81 -12.49
C ILE A 109 -1.35 -11.53 -11.66
N THR A 110 -0.29 -11.05 -11.00
CA THR A 110 -0.35 -9.90 -10.09
C THR A 110 0.48 -8.73 -10.61
N ARG A 111 -0.15 -7.55 -10.69
CA ARG A 111 0.56 -6.29 -10.86
C ARG A 111 0.98 -5.75 -9.50
N SER A 112 2.28 -5.61 -9.28
CA SER A 112 2.83 -5.18 -7.99
C SER A 112 3.21 -3.70 -7.99
N TYR A 113 2.83 -3.01 -6.92
CA TYR A 113 3.25 -1.64 -6.62
C TYR A 113 3.99 -1.62 -5.30
N VAL A 114 5.11 -0.90 -5.26
CA VAL A 114 5.90 -0.74 -4.04
C VAL A 114 5.53 0.58 -3.38
N LEU A 115 5.05 0.50 -2.16
CA LEU A 115 4.84 1.66 -1.31
C LEU A 115 6.14 1.94 -0.55
N HIS A 116 6.76 3.06 -0.87
CA HIS A 116 7.95 3.57 -0.19
C HIS A 116 7.56 4.42 1.02
N GLY A 117 8.49 4.62 1.93
CA GLY A 117 8.32 5.60 2.99
C GLY A 117 8.36 7.03 2.44
N PHE A 118 8.15 8.00 3.31
CA PHE A 118 8.17 9.41 2.92
C PHE A 118 9.54 9.83 2.38
N SER A 119 9.52 10.52 1.26
CA SER A 119 10.65 11.34 0.85
C SER A 119 10.84 12.49 1.84
N PHE A 120 12.04 13.08 1.88
CA PHE A 120 12.30 14.22 2.76
C PHE A 120 11.34 15.40 2.49
N ARG A 121 10.96 15.62 1.24
CA ARG A 121 9.98 16.64 0.87
C ARG A 121 8.58 16.33 1.45
N GLU A 122 8.12 15.09 1.34
CA GLU A 122 6.83 14.66 1.91
C GLU A 122 6.83 14.73 3.43
N TYR A 123 7.96 14.40 4.06
CA TYR A 123 8.17 14.59 5.49
C TYR A 123 8.01 16.06 5.89
N ILE A 124 8.70 16.99 5.20
CA ILE A 124 8.57 18.42 5.48
C ILE A 124 7.11 18.87 5.31
N ASN A 125 6.45 18.48 4.22
CA ASN A 125 5.06 18.83 3.98
C ASN A 125 4.16 18.37 5.14
N GLN A 126 4.37 17.16 5.62
CA GLN A 126 3.62 16.59 6.75
C GLN A 126 3.88 17.35 8.06
N GLN A 127 5.13 17.71 8.34
CA GLN A 127 5.50 18.40 9.58
C GLN A 127 5.06 19.86 9.62
N THR A 128 5.04 20.51 8.47
CA THR A 128 4.82 21.96 8.38
C THR A 128 3.46 22.36 7.84
N GLY A 129 2.69 21.42 7.27
CA GLY A 129 1.46 21.70 6.55
C GLY A 129 1.68 22.39 5.20
N LEU A 130 2.92 22.45 4.72
CA LEU A 130 3.24 23.04 3.42
C LEU A 130 2.98 22.03 2.30
N GLU A 131 2.77 22.55 1.10
CA GLU A 131 2.67 21.78 -0.15
C GLU A 131 3.86 22.11 -1.04
N LEU A 132 5.03 21.58 -0.72
CA LEU A 132 6.23 21.72 -1.55
C LEU A 132 6.08 20.89 -2.81
N GLY A 133 6.23 21.51 -3.98
CA GLY A 133 6.12 20.86 -5.28
C GLY A 133 7.25 19.86 -5.57
N THR A 134 7.04 19.03 -6.60
CA THR A 134 8.06 18.15 -7.18
C THR A 134 8.71 18.82 -8.38
N TYR A 135 10.01 18.61 -8.54
CA TYR A 135 10.78 19.12 -9.67
C TYR A 135 11.54 17.98 -10.34
N THR A 136 11.59 17.98 -11.64
CA THR A 136 12.44 17.07 -12.42
C THR A 136 13.90 17.48 -12.31
N LEU A 137 14.83 16.56 -12.57
CA LEU A 137 16.27 16.88 -12.57
C LEU A 137 16.64 18.05 -13.49
N PRO A 138 16.16 18.12 -14.76
CA PRO A 138 16.40 19.30 -15.60
C PRO A 138 15.89 20.60 -14.98
N GLN A 139 14.70 20.63 -14.41
CA GLN A 139 14.15 21.83 -13.74
C GLN A 139 15.03 22.27 -12.54
N ILE A 140 15.59 21.31 -11.79
CA ILE A 140 16.50 21.63 -10.69
C ILE A 140 17.81 22.21 -11.22
N LEU A 141 18.39 21.61 -12.25
CA LEU A 141 19.68 22.06 -12.81
C LEU A 141 19.58 23.45 -13.43
N GLU A 142 18.50 23.76 -14.12
CA GLU A 142 18.29 25.02 -14.82
C GLU A 142 17.74 26.14 -13.90
N GLY A 143 16.93 25.78 -12.90
CA GLY A 143 16.16 26.72 -12.11
C GLY A 143 16.37 26.68 -10.59
N HIS A 144 17.46 26.07 -10.09
CA HIS A 144 17.67 25.84 -8.65
C HIS A 144 17.59 27.11 -7.80
N GLU A 145 18.11 28.26 -8.28
CA GLU A 145 18.04 29.52 -7.55
C GLU A 145 16.59 30.00 -7.37
N THR A 146 15.77 29.87 -8.41
CA THR A 146 14.34 30.24 -8.34
C THR A 146 13.58 29.33 -7.39
N ILE A 147 13.87 28.01 -7.43
CA ILE A 147 13.29 27.02 -6.52
C ILE A 147 13.69 27.32 -5.07
N LEU A 148 14.97 27.62 -4.81
CA LEU A 148 15.44 27.99 -3.48
C LEU A 148 14.77 29.27 -2.94
N LYS A 149 14.64 30.29 -3.77
CA LYS A 149 13.92 31.54 -3.41
C LYS A 149 12.44 31.30 -3.09
N ALA A 150 11.82 30.28 -3.66
CA ALA A 150 10.43 29.93 -3.39
C ALA A 150 10.26 29.09 -2.10
N ILE A 151 11.27 28.30 -1.71
CA ILE A 151 11.20 27.36 -0.58
C ILE A 151 11.75 27.97 0.70
N LEU A 152 12.95 28.56 0.67
CA LEU A 152 13.66 29.04 1.88
C LEU A 152 12.91 30.05 2.74
N PRO A 153 12.07 30.94 2.18
CA PRO A 153 11.23 31.82 3.01
C PRO A 153 10.15 31.10 3.79
N LYS A 154 9.74 29.91 3.33
CA LYS A 154 8.66 29.11 3.93
C LYS A 154 9.15 28.11 4.96
N VAL A 155 10.31 27.51 4.72
CA VAL A 155 10.91 26.47 5.56
C VAL A 155 12.42 26.41 5.38
N ARG A 156 13.12 26.03 6.45
CA ARG A 156 14.57 25.75 6.43
C ARG A 156 14.77 24.23 6.44
N PRO A 157 14.95 23.58 5.28
CA PRO A 157 15.00 22.12 5.21
C PRO A 157 16.06 21.49 6.11
N GLN A 158 17.21 22.15 6.30
CA GLN A 158 18.32 21.64 7.13
C GLN A 158 17.89 21.39 8.58
N GLU A 159 16.99 22.21 9.13
CA GLU A 159 16.52 22.07 10.51
C GLU A 159 15.69 20.79 10.72
N HIS A 160 15.07 20.27 9.66
CA HIS A 160 14.26 19.05 9.67
C HIS A 160 15.03 17.79 9.25
N PHE A 161 16.26 17.94 8.73
CA PHE A 161 16.96 16.81 8.10
C PHE A 161 17.43 15.77 9.12
N GLN A 162 17.90 16.22 10.28
CA GLN A 162 18.33 15.33 11.36
C GLN A 162 17.18 14.43 11.84
N ASP A 163 16.01 15.01 12.08
CA ASP A 163 14.83 14.28 12.54
C ASP A 163 14.32 13.33 11.46
N TYR A 164 14.35 13.73 10.19
CA TYR A 164 14.03 12.86 9.08
C TYR A 164 14.93 11.62 9.03
N LEU A 165 16.22 11.77 9.21
CA LEU A 165 17.17 10.65 9.22
C LEU A 165 16.91 9.67 10.37
N HIS A 166 16.45 10.17 11.52
CA HIS A 166 16.18 9.33 12.68
C HIS A 166 14.85 8.57 12.57
N HIS A 167 13.78 9.21 12.12
CA HIS A 167 12.44 8.63 12.17
C HIS A 167 11.49 9.13 11.07
N GLY A 168 11.93 9.98 10.17
CA GLY A 168 11.06 10.64 9.19
C GLY A 168 10.60 9.75 8.03
N TYR A 169 11.31 8.66 7.76
CA TYR A 169 10.98 7.78 6.63
C TYR A 169 9.69 6.98 6.82
N TYR A 170 9.39 6.57 8.05
CA TYR A 170 8.22 5.74 8.35
C TYR A 170 7.09 6.53 9.00
N PRO A 171 5.90 6.60 8.37
CA PRO A 171 4.74 7.32 8.94
C PRO A 171 4.34 6.87 10.33
N PHE A 172 4.50 5.58 10.66
CA PHE A 172 4.10 5.03 11.95
C PHE A 172 4.90 5.58 13.15
N CYS A 173 6.07 6.17 12.90
CA CYS A 173 6.88 6.75 13.96
C CYS A 173 6.27 8.04 14.55
N TRP A 174 5.20 8.55 13.95
CA TRP A 174 4.54 9.81 14.34
C TRP A 174 3.12 9.62 14.88
N LEU A 175 2.70 8.37 14.99
CA LEU A 175 1.44 7.98 15.61
C LEU A 175 1.67 7.62 17.09
#